data_f484e24f1bd282df933aaacded744f2d
#
_entry.id   f484e24f1bd282df933aaacded744f2d
#
_cell.length_a   1.000
_cell.length_b   1.000
_cell.length_c   1.000
_cell.angle_alpha   90.00
_cell.angle_beta   90.00
_cell.angle_gamma   90.00
#
_symmetry.space_group_name_H-M   'P 1'
#
loop_
_entity.id
_entity.type
_entity.pdbx_description
1 polymer ?
#
loop_
_entity_poly.entity_id
_entity_poly.type
_entity_poly.pdbx_seq_one_letter_code
_entity_poly.pdbx_strand_id
1 'polypeptide(L)'
;GGAMIEIDGKNHLIYTGTLIYLYPNHLVRQISHTEDLLLEYLWFEFEFLSDFPLLLKADISEYVGKNPCLQLKDKERQLVKKYYDLIAERYQESNEYIAITKGLLFSFILEISRLYSGKNVSVSNTRQDELTDHFFFLLHQHYKKERSVSFYADKLYISDKYLMRVLKKSTGQTFHFWVIEFIMREAKLLLRSTTISITEISEKLNYP
;
A
#
# COMPACT_ATOMS: atom_id res chain seq x y z
N GLY A 1 12.58 -20.49 -7.10
CA GLY A 1 12.43 -20.44 -5.66
C GLY A 1 11.02 -20.16 -5.18
N GLY A 2 10.77 -20.38 -3.91
CA GLY A 2 9.50 -20.10 -3.27
C GLY A 2 9.67 -19.67 -1.82
N ALA A 3 8.62 -19.06 -1.26
CA ALA A 3 8.59 -18.69 0.14
C ALA A 3 7.17 -18.74 0.70
N MET A 4 7.09 -18.88 2.01
CA MET A 4 5.88 -18.58 2.77
C MET A 4 6.07 -17.26 3.48
N ILE A 5 5.19 -16.31 3.21
CA ILE A 5 5.17 -15.00 3.82
C ILE A 5 3.84 -14.78 4.54
N GLU A 6 3.87 -14.02 5.62
CA GLU A 6 2.67 -13.55 6.30
C GLU A 6 2.48 -12.07 5.96
N ILE A 7 1.30 -11.71 5.50
CA ILE A 7 0.91 -10.32 5.28
C ILE A 7 -0.34 -10.06 6.14
N ASP A 8 -0.24 -9.12 7.08
CA ASP A 8 -1.32 -8.74 8.01
C ASP A 8 -1.97 -9.95 8.71
N GLY A 9 -1.13 -10.90 9.15
CA GLY A 9 -1.57 -12.11 9.85
C GLY A 9 -2.11 -13.23 8.95
N LYS A 10 -2.10 -13.06 7.62
CA LYS A 10 -2.49 -14.10 6.66
C LYS A 10 -1.27 -14.68 5.96
N ASN A 11 -1.21 -16.00 5.90
CA ASN A 11 -0.13 -16.72 5.22
C ASN A 11 -0.37 -16.80 3.73
N HIS A 12 0.67 -16.47 2.95
CA HIS A 12 0.68 -16.54 1.50
C HIS A 12 1.87 -17.39 1.05
N LEU A 13 1.60 -18.37 0.20
CA LEU A 13 2.63 -19.14 -0.47
C LEU A 13 2.97 -18.46 -1.80
N ILE A 14 4.23 -18.12 -1.99
CA ILE A 14 4.75 -17.42 -3.18
C ILE A 14 5.78 -18.30 -3.89
N TYR A 15 5.76 -18.22 -5.21
CA TYR A 15 6.70 -18.95 -6.08
C TYR A 15 7.15 -18.05 -7.23
N THR A 16 8.01 -18.58 -8.08
CA THR A 16 8.45 -17.92 -9.29
C THR A 16 7.27 -17.33 -10.09
N GLY A 17 7.32 -16.04 -10.35
CA GLY A 17 6.27 -15.31 -11.07
C GLY A 17 5.12 -14.81 -10.20
N THR A 18 5.22 -14.89 -8.88
CA THR A 18 4.29 -14.20 -7.99
C THR A 18 4.64 -12.71 -7.94
N LEU A 19 3.68 -11.86 -8.31
CA LEU A 19 3.72 -10.43 -8.08
C LEU A 19 3.11 -10.14 -6.70
N ILE A 20 3.82 -9.40 -5.87
CA ILE A 20 3.34 -8.97 -4.56
C ILE A 20 3.19 -7.46 -4.58
N TYR A 21 2.01 -6.97 -4.32
CA TYR A 21 1.76 -5.54 -4.17
C TYR A 21 1.45 -5.23 -2.71
N LEU A 22 2.22 -4.33 -2.14
CA LEU A 22 2.10 -3.94 -0.74
C LEU A 22 1.77 -2.46 -0.65
N TYR A 23 0.73 -2.14 0.10
CA TYR A 23 0.47 -0.76 0.51
C TYR A 23 1.38 -0.35 1.66
N PRO A 24 1.59 0.96 1.85
CA PRO A 24 2.13 1.45 3.10
C PRO A 24 1.33 0.86 4.27
N ASN A 25 2.04 0.37 5.29
CA ASN A 25 1.48 -0.23 6.50
C ASN A 25 1.09 -1.71 6.45
N HIS A 26 1.23 -2.44 5.35
CA HIS A 26 1.21 -3.89 5.42
C HIS A 26 2.35 -4.40 6.31
N LEU A 27 2.00 -5.29 7.24
CA LEU A 27 2.99 -6.01 8.06
C LEU A 27 3.38 -7.27 7.32
N VAL A 28 4.62 -7.31 6.84
CA VAL A 28 5.14 -8.47 6.12
C VAL A 28 6.17 -9.18 6.98
N ARG A 29 5.99 -10.49 7.14
CA ARG A 29 6.93 -11.37 7.81
C ARG A 29 7.24 -12.56 6.94
N GLN A 30 8.51 -12.82 6.69
CA GLN A 30 8.96 -14.05 6.03
C GLN A 30 8.95 -15.19 7.05
N ILE A 31 8.26 -16.28 6.72
CA ILE A 31 8.15 -17.46 7.57
C ILE A 31 9.19 -18.50 7.17
N SER A 32 9.26 -18.81 5.87
CA SER A 32 10.23 -19.75 5.30
C SER A 32 10.52 -19.42 3.84
N HIS A 33 11.64 -19.88 3.33
CA HIS A 33 12.01 -19.73 1.93
C HIS A 33 12.94 -20.87 1.47
N THR A 34 13.01 -21.06 0.16
CA THR A 34 13.99 -21.94 -0.48
C THR A 34 15.29 -21.17 -0.69
N GLU A 35 16.43 -21.89 -0.75
CA GLU A 35 17.75 -21.28 -0.92
C GLU A 35 17.90 -20.48 -2.23
N ASP A 36 17.14 -20.86 -3.26
CA ASP A 36 17.14 -20.23 -4.57
C ASP A 36 16.08 -19.11 -4.71
N LEU A 37 15.54 -18.60 -3.60
CA LEU A 37 14.60 -17.48 -3.63
C LEU A 37 15.30 -16.21 -4.14
N LEU A 38 14.75 -15.64 -5.20
CA LEU A 38 15.13 -14.32 -5.70
C LEU A 38 13.90 -13.41 -5.68
N LEU A 39 14.03 -12.25 -5.04
CA LEU A 39 13.01 -11.21 -5.00
C LEU A 39 13.56 -9.94 -5.65
N GLU A 40 12.81 -9.39 -6.58
CA GLU A 40 13.02 -8.07 -7.13
C GLU A 40 11.92 -7.16 -6.59
N TYR A 41 12.25 -5.95 -6.16
CA TYR A 41 11.28 -5.03 -5.57
C TYR A 41 11.46 -3.62 -6.09
N LEU A 42 10.34 -2.91 -6.23
CA LEU A 42 10.28 -1.47 -6.43
C LEU A 42 9.65 -0.86 -5.19
N TRP A 43 10.34 0.11 -4.62
CA TRP A 43 9.81 0.90 -3.52
C TRP A 43 9.84 2.37 -3.88
N PHE A 44 8.73 3.06 -3.62
CA PHE A 44 8.59 4.47 -3.89
C PHE A 44 7.66 5.12 -2.86
N GLU A 45 7.91 6.39 -2.58
CA GLU A 45 7.01 7.20 -1.76
C GLU A 45 5.83 7.67 -2.61
N PHE A 46 4.67 7.82 -1.98
CA PHE A 46 3.46 8.24 -2.68
C PHE A 46 3.61 9.64 -3.28
N GLU A 47 4.35 10.51 -2.59
CA GLU A 47 4.70 11.86 -3.01
C GLU A 47 5.49 11.87 -4.32
N PHE A 48 6.23 10.82 -4.62
CA PHE A 48 6.97 10.69 -5.89
C PHE A 48 6.05 10.74 -7.11
N LEU A 49 4.80 10.33 -6.95
CA LEU A 49 3.78 10.32 -7.99
C LEU A 49 2.71 11.40 -7.82
N SER A 50 2.94 12.39 -6.97
CA SER A 50 1.97 13.47 -6.69
C SER A 50 1.53 14.26 -7.92
N ASP A 51 2.37 14.31 -8.96
CA ASP A 51 2.07 14.96 -10.24
C ASP A 51 0.99 14.21 -11.07
N PHE A 52 0.61 13.01 -10.64
CA PHE A 52 -0.37 12.16 -11.33
C PHE A 52 -1.63 11.91 -10.50
N PRO A 53 -2.54 12.87 -10.37
CA PRO A 53 -3.70 12.79 -9.48
C PRO A 53 -4.69 11.66 -9.81
N LEU A 54 -4.63 11.11 -11.02
CA LEU A 54 -5.50 10.01 -11.47
C LEU A 54 -5.16 8.65 -10.85
N LEU A 55 -3.94 8.47 -10.34
CA LEU A 55 -3.55 7.22 -9.66
C LEU A 55 -4.35 6.94 -8.41
N LEU A 56 -4.80 7.99 -7.74
CA LEU A 56 -5.63 7.90 -6.55
C LEU A 56 -7.04 7.36 -6.84
N LYS A 57 -7.43 7.33 -8.13
CA LYS A 57 -8.70 6.78 -8.60
C LYS A 57 -8.57 5.40 -9.26
N ALA A 58 -7.36 4.95 -9.55
CA ALA A 58 -7.17 3.57 -9.99
C ALA A 58 -7.40 2.68 -8.77
N ASP A 59 -8.55 2.03 -8.74
CA ASP A 59 -9.03 1.12 -7.67
C ASP A 59 -8.14 -0.13 -7.51
N ILE A 60 -6.84 0.08 -7.34
CA ILE A 60 -5.91 -1.00 -6.99
C ILE A 60 -6.21 -1.48 -5.56
N SER A 61 -6.65 -0.56 -4.70
CA SER A 61 -6.92 -0.85 -3.29
C SER A 61 -7.94 -1.97 -3.10
N GLU A 62 -8.98 -1.99 -3.92
CA GLU A 62 -10.03 -2.99 -3.84
C GLU A 62 -9.53 -4.42 -4.11
N TYR A 63 -8.61 -4.57 -5.05
CA TYR A 63 -8.12 -5.88 -5.46
C TYR A 63 -6.91 -6.36 -4.64
N VAL A 64 -6.02 -5.45 -4.30
CA VAL A 64 -4.78 -5.73 -3.58
C VAL A 64 -5.02 -5.98 -2.10
N GLY A 65 -5.94 -5.25 -1.47
CA GLY A 65 -6.25 -5.42 -0.04
C GLY A 65 -6.71 -6.84 0.30
N LYS A 66 -7.31 -7.54 -0.66
CA LYS A 66 -7.80 -8.91 -0.49
C LYS A 66 -6.84 -9.99 -0.98
N ASN A 67 -6.06 -9.68 -2.00
CA ASN A 67 -5.10 -10.59 -2.61
C ASN A 67 -3.80 -9.87 -2.97
N PRO A 68 -2.94 -9.59 -2.01
CA PRO A 68 -1.68 -8.90 -2.26
C PRO A 68 -0.73 -9.71 -3.16
N CYS A 69 -0.96 -11.02 -3.27
CA CYS A 69 -0.14 -11.95 -4.05
C CYS A 69 -0.89 -12.40 -5.31
N LEU A 70 -0.37 -12.07 -6.48
CA LEU A 70 -0.93 -12.39 -7.78
C LEU A 70 0.01 -13.29 -8.56
N GLN A 71 -0.42 -14.52 -8.90
CA GLN A 71 0.36 -15.38 -9.77
C GLN A 71 0.23 -14.93 -11.23
N LEU A 72 1.37 -14.53 -11.82
CA LEU A 72 1.46 -14.07 -13.20
C LEU A 72 1.62 -15.24 -14.17
N LYS A 73 0.99 -15.11 -15.35
CA LYS A 73 1.28 -15.96 -16.51
C LYS A 73 2.61 -15.53 -17.14
N ASP A 74 3.23 -16.38 -17.95
CA ASP A 74 4.53 -16.10 -18.55
C ASP A 74 4.61 -14.78 -19.31
N LYS A 75 3.59 -14.46 -20.12
CA LYS A 75 3.54 -13.17 -20.85
C LYS A 75 3.43 -11.97 -19.90
N GLU A 76 2.63 -12.11 -18.84
CA GLU A 76 2.45 -11.07 -17.83
C GLU A 76 3.75 -10.86 -17.05
N ARG A 77 4.43 -11.95 -16.68
CA ARG A 77 5.73 -11.91 -16.01
C ARG A 77 6.79 -11.21 -16.85
N GLN A 78 6.87 -11.54 -18.13
CA GLN A 78 7.80 -10.87 -19.06
C GLN A 78 7.51 -9.38 -19.19
N LEU A 79 6.24 -8.99 -19.23
CA LEU A 79 5.84 -7.58 -19.29
C LEU A 79 6.21 -6.83 -18.01
N VAL A 80 5.88 -7.39 -16.84
CA VAL A 80 6.24 -6.82 -15.52
C VAL A 80 7.76 -6.67 -15.40
N LYS A 81 8.53 -7.67 -15.84
CA LYS A 81 9.99 -7.62 -15.83
C LYS A 81 10.54 -6.50 -16.72
N LYS A 82 9.98 -6.29 -17.92
CA LYS A 82 10.39 -5.18 -18.80
C LYS A 82 10.16 -3.81 -18.18
N TYR A 83 9.02 -3.61 -17.49
CA TYR A 83 8.76 -2.37 -16.76
C TYR A 83 9.79 -2.18 -15.65
N TYR A 84 10.01 -3.22 -14.85
CA TYR A 84 10.99 -3.19 -13.77
C TYR A 84 12.38 -2.79 -14.26
N ASP A 85 12.90 -3.47 -15.28
CA ASP A 85 14.23 -3.24 -15.82
C ASP A 85 14.36 -1.81 -16.37
N LEU A 86 13.35 -1.34 -17.10
CA LEU A 86 13.36 0.01 -17.67
C LEU A 86 13.29 1.10 -16.61
N ILE A 87 12.47 0.91 -15.58
CA ILE A 87 12.39 1.84 -14.45
C ILE A 87 13.73 1.87 -13.70
N ALA A 88 14.32 0.70 -13.42
CA ALA A 88 15.59 0.60 -12.71
C ALA A 88 16.73 1.25 -13.49
N GLU A 89 16.81 1.01 -14.81
CA GLU A 89 17.79 1.63 -15.69
C GLU A 89 17.68 3.15 -15.66
N ARG A 90 16.48 3.71 -15.88
CA ARG A 90 16.28 5.16 -15.91
C ARG A 90 16.51 5.83 -14.54
N TYR A 91 16.17 5.16 -13.47
CA TYR A 91 16.41 5.69 -12.13
C TYR A 91 17.91 5.81 -11.79
N GLN A 92 18.75 4.91 -12.32
CA GLN A 92 20.19 4.91 -12.08
C GLN A 92 20.97 5.92 -12.93
N GLU A 93 20.44 6.37 -14.09
CA GLU A 93 21.18 7.17 -15.05
C GLU A 93 21.44 8.61 -14.59
N SER A 94 20.42 9.34 -14.17
CA SER A 94 20.56 10.68 -13.54
C SER A 94 19.20 11.30 -13.14
N ASN A 95 19.27 12.42 -12.38
CA ASN A 95 18.09 13.23 -12.04
C ASN A 95 17.35 13.81 -13.27
N GLU A 96 18.02 13.93 -14.43
CA GLU A 96 17.38 14.43 -15.67
C GLU A 96 16.25 13.50 -16.14
N TYR A 97 16.33 12.20 -15.82
CA TYR A 97 15.32 11.21 -16.23
C TYR A 97 14.20 11.01 -15.20
N ILE A 98 14.16 11.80 -14.13
CA ILE A 98 13.17 11.60 -13.06
C ILE A 98 11.72 11.71 -13.54
N ALA A 99 11.44 12.60 -14.49
CA ALA A 99 10.12 12.76 -15.10
C ALA A 99 9.74 11.52 -15.94
N ILE A 100 10.72 10.95 -16.66
CA ILE A 100 10.53 9.71 -17.42
C ILE A 100 10.29 8.54 -16.48
N THR A 101 11.11 8.43 -15.43
CA THR A 101 10.96 7.39 -14.39
C THR A 101 9.59 7.45 -13.73
N LYS A 102 9.11 8.66 -13.39
CA LYS A 102 7.75 8.87 -12.87
C LYS A 102 6.68 8.40 -13.85
N GLY A 103 6.80 8.76 -15.12
CA GLY A 103 5.87 8.34 -16.18
C GLY A 103 5.84 6.82 -16.38
N LEU A 104 7.01 6.17 -16.36
CA LEU A 104 7.14 4.72 -16.45
C LEU A 104 6.53 4.02 -15.23
N LEU A 105 6.81 4.52 -14.03
CA LEU A 105 6.22 3.99 -12.80
C LEU A 105 4.70 4.16 -12.79
N PHE A 106 4.20 5.30 -13.25
CA PHE A 106 2.77 5.52 -13.43
C PHE A 106 2.14 4.49 -14.37
N SER A 107 2.72 4.32 -15.57
CA SER A 107 2.25 3.33 -16.55
C SER A 107 2.32 1.90 -15.99
N PHE A 108 3.37 1.61 -15.22
CA PHE A 108 3.53 0.31 -14.55
C PHE A 108 2.41 0.05 -13.54
N ILE A 109 2.07 1.03 -12.71
CA ILE A 109 0.98 0.91 -11.73
C ILE A 109 -0.37 0.68 -12.44
N LEU A 110 -0.63 1.36 -13.55
CA LEU A 110 -1.84 1.12 -14.35
C LEU A 110 -1.88 -0.32 -14.90
N GLU A 111 -0.73 -0.83 -15.36
CA GLU A 111 -0.64 -2.21 -15.85
C GLU A 111 -0.86 -3.22 -14.72
N ILE A 112 -0.29 -2.99 -13.53
CA ILE A 112 -0.55 -3.80 -12.33
C ILE A 112 -2.05 -3.78 -12.00
N SER A 113 -2.68 -2.61 -12.02
CA SER A 113 -4.13 -2.48 -11.81
C SER A 113 -4.94 -3.33 -12.79
N ARG A 114 -4.58 -3.28 -14.09
CA ARG A 114 -5.22 -4.11 -15.12
C ARG A 114 -5.04 -5.61 -14.87
N LEU A 115 -3.85 -6.03 -14.43
CA LEU A 115 -3.56 -7.44 -14.13
C LEU A 115 -4.39 -7.96 -12.95
N TYR A 116 -4.58 -7.15 -11.93
CA TYR A 116 -5.46 -7.48 -10.81
C TYR A 116 -6.93 -7.51 -11.22
N SER A 117 -7.41 -6.53 -11.97
CA SER A 117 -8.81 -6.45 -12.44
C SER A 117 -9.19 -7.56 -13.43
N GLY A 118 -8.25 -7.95 -14.30
CA GLY A 118 -8.48 -8.97 -15.34
C GLY A 118 -8.56 -10.41 -14.83
N LYS A 119 -8.10 -10.67 -13.63
CA LYS A 119 -8.29 -11.95 -12.97
C LYS A 119 -9.55 -11.81 -12.11
N ASN A 120 -10.70 -12.19 -12.68
CA ASN A 120 -11.97 -12.32 -11.94
C ASN A 120 -11.73 -13.16 -10.66
N VAL A 121 -11.14 -12.54 -9.67
CA VAL A 121 -11.32 -12.99 -8.31
C VAL A 121 -12.75 -12.62 -8.02
N SER A 122 -13.64 -13.60 -8.03
CA SER A 122 -15.01 -13.46 -7.53
C SER A 122 -14.94 -13.18 -6.04
N VAL A 123 -14.48 -11.99 -5.72
CA VAL A 123 -14.51 -11.49 -4.36
C VAL A 123 -15.84 -10.78 -4.28
N SER A 124 -16.78 -11.40 -3.59
CA SER A 124 -17.97 -10.69 -3.14
C SER A 124 -17.51 -9.60 -2.19
N ASN A 125 -17.17 -8.42 -2.73
CA ASN A 125 -16.93 -7.25 -1.91
C ASN A 125 -18.19 -6.95 -1.13
N THR A 126 -18.10 -7.09 0.18
CA THR A 126 -19.15 -6.53 1.00
C THR A 126 -18.95 -5.01 1.03
N ARG A 127 -20.05 -4.26 1.07
CA ARG A 127 -20.01 -2.79 1.28
C ARG A 127 -19.12 -2.40 2.48
N GLN A 128 -18.94 -3.32 3.43
CA GLN A 128 -18.07 -3.12 4.60
C GLN A 128 -16.58 -3.16 4.23
N ASP A 129 -16.18 -4.03 3.30
CA ASP A 129 -14.81 -4.11 2.82
C ASP A 129 -14.44 -2.84 2.04
N GLU A 130 -15.32 -2.38 1.15
CA GLU A 130 -15.14 -1.13 0.39
C GLU A 130 -14.98 0.08 1.34
N LEU A 131 -15.83 0.17 2.36
CA LEU A 131 -15.74 1.24 3.35
C LEU A 131 -14.44 1.17 4.16
N THR A 132 -13.96 -0.03 4.45
CA THR A 132 -12.68 -0.23 5.16
C THR A 132 -11.51 0.23 4.30
N ASP A 133 -11.49 -0.11 3.03
CA ASP A 133 -10.44 0.29 2.09
C ASP A 133 -10.43 1.82 1.90
N HIS A 134 -11.60 2.42 1.68
CA HIS A 134 -11.73 3.88 1.59
C HIS A 134 -11.33 4.59 2.89
N PHE A 135 -11.61 4.00 4.05
CA PHE A 135 -11.15 4.54 5.32
C PHE A 135 -9.61 4.55 5.40
N PHE A 136 -8.93 3.45 5.06
CA PHE A 136 -7.47 3.40 5.08
C PHE A 136 -6.85 4.38 4.10
N PHE A 137 -7.44 4.56 2.93
CA PHE A 137 -7.03 5.57 1.98
C PHE A 137 -7.10 6.99 2.57
N LEU A 138 -8.23 7.35 3.17
CA LEU A 138 -8.40 8.65 3.84
C LEU A 138 -7.48 8.80 5.04
N LEU A 139 -7.29 7.73 5.83
CA LEU A 139 -6.41 7.73 6.98
C LEU A 139 -4.98 8.03 6.54
N HIS A 140 -4.49 7.40 5.48
CA HIS A 140 -3.16 7.66 4.94
C HIS A 140 -2.96 9.14 4.57
N GLN A 141 -3.96 9.78 3.99
CA GLN A 141 -3.87 11.19 3.58
C GLN A 141 -3.95 12.17 4.75
N HIS A 142 -4.66 11.82 5.82
CA HIS A 142 -5.08 12.79 6.81
C HIS A 142 -4.59 12.52 8.25
N TYR A 143 -4.02 11.34 8.56
CA TYR A 143 -3.67 10.93 9.94
C TYR A 143 -2.78 11.92 10.70
N LYS A 144 -1.95 12.71 10.00
CA LYS A 144 -1.09 13.72 10.61
C LYS A 144 -1.88 14.91 11.18
N LYS A 145 -3.04 15.22 10.59
CA LYS A 145 -3.85 16.40 10.94
C LYS A 145 -5.19 16.03 11.58
N GLU A 146 -5.80 14.94 11.12
CA GLU A 146 -7.18 14.59 11.46
C GLU A 146 -7.22 13.27 12.23
N ARG A 147 -7.83 13.30 13.43
CA ARG A 147 -7.90 12.15 14.35
C ARG A 147 -9.30 11.85 14.81
N SER A 148 -10.29 12.67 14.44
CA SER A 148 -11.67 12.45 14.82
C SER A 148 -12.33 11.43 13.93
N VAL A 149 -13.10 10.53 14.51
CA VAL A 149 -13.88 9.56 13.75
C VAL A 149 -14.88 10.25 12.83
N SER A 150 -15.44 11.38 13.27
CA SER A 150 -16.43 12.16 12.51
C SER A 150 -15.87 12.66 11.20
N PHE A 151 -14.63 13.16 11.17
CA PHE A 151 -14.00 13.59 9.91
C PHE A 151 -14.01 12.48 8.85
N TYR A 152 -13.62 11.28 9.21
CA TYR A 152 -13.57 10.14 8.29
C TYR A 152 -14.97 9.63 7.93
N ALA A 153 -15.87 9.60 8.90
CA ALA A 153 -17.25 9.18 8.69
C ALA A 153 -17.99 10.13 7.73
N ASP A 154 -17.81 11.44 7.88
CA ASP A 154 -18.37 12.46 6.98
C ASP A 154 -17.84 12.32 5.55
N LYS A 155 -16.52 12.09 5.39
CA LYS A 155 -15.89 11.83 4.09
C LYS A 155 -16.42 10.58 3.41
N LEU A 156 -16.83 9.59 4.19
CA LEU A 156 -17.38 8.32 3.71
C LEU A 156 -18.93 8.35 3.61
N TYR A 157 -19.56 9.46 3.95
CA TYR A 157 -21.03 9.63 3.96
C TYR A 157 -21.75 8.59 4.83
N ILE A 158 -21.17 8.30 6.02
CA ILE A 158 -21.73 7.36 7.00
C ILE A 158 -21.66 7.93 8.41
N SER A 159 -22.34 7.30 9.36
CA SER A 159 -22.25 7.70 10.77
C SER A 159 -20.98 7.17 11.44
N ASP A 160 -20.47 7.90 12.45
CA ASP A 160 -19.33 7.51 13.30
C ASP A 160 -19.50 6.08 13.84
N LYS A 161 -20.67 5.81 14.40
CA LYS A 161 -21.01 4.51 14.96
C LYS A 161 -20.94 3.38 13.93
N TYR A 162 -21.34 3.67 12.70
CA TYR A 162 -21.28 2.70 11.62
C TYR A 162 -19.82 2.44 11.19
N LEU A 163 -19.02 3.51 11.03
CA LEU A 163 -17.59 3.39 10.70
C LEU A 163 -16.85 2.56 11.76
N MET A 164 -17.01 2.89 13.05
CA MET A 164 -16.38 2.14 14.13
C MET A 164 -16.76 0.66 14.12
N ARG A 165 -18.02 0.34 13.86
CA ARG A 165 -18.51 -1.05 13.76
C ARG A 165 -17.90 -1.78 12.56
N VAL A 166 -17.85 -1.13 11.40
CA VAL A 166 -17.27 -1.69 10.17
C VAL A 166 -15.80 -2.03 10.43
N LEU A 167 -15.01 -1.07 10.90
CA LEU A 167 -13.59 -1.29 11.18
C LEU A 167 -13.36 -2.43 12.16
N LYS A 168 -14.10 -2.44 13.28
CA LYS A 168 -13.96 -3.51 14.27
C LYS A 168 -14.28 -4.89 13.70
N LYS A 169 -15.30 -4.97 12.82
CA LYS A 169 -15.69 -6.22 12.18
C LYS A 169 -14.71 -6.68 11.11
N SER A 170 -14.25 -5.77 10.25
CA SER A 170 -13.39 -6.09 9.09
C SER A 170 -11.92 -6.30 9.48
N THR A 171 -11.41 -5.52 10.46
CA THR A 171 -9.99 -5.52 10.82
C THR A 171 -9.68 -6.12 12.19
N GLY A 172 -10.70 -6.41 12.99
CA GLY A 172 -10.53 -6.82 14.37
C GLY A 172 -10.10 -5.68 15.33
N GLN A 173 -9.81 -4.47 14.80
CA GLN A 173 -9.27 -3.35 15.57
C GLN A 173 -10.22 -2.15 15.57
N THR A 174 -9.99 -1.22 16.52
CA THR A 174 -10.78 0.01 16.65
C THR A 174 -10.27 1.09 15.72
N PHE A 175 -11.09 2.12 15.44
CA PHE A 175 -10.67 3.34 14.77
C PHE A 175 -9.43 3.97 15.42
N HIS A 176 -9.46 4.17 16.74
CA HIS A 176 -8.34 4.78 17.48
C HIS A 176 -7.06 3.96 17.39
N PHE A 177 -7.14 2.64 17.41
CA PHE A 177 -5.98 1.78 17.21
C PHE A 177 -5.28 2.11 15.89
N TRP A 178 -6.04 2.22 14.79
CA TRP A 178 -5.47 2.48 13.48
C TRP A 178 -4.85 3.87 13.37
N VAL A 179 -5.51 4.91 13.89
CA VAL A 179 -4.97 6.27 13.90
C VAL A 179 -3.64 6.32 14.67
N ILE A 180 -3.60 5.72 15.87
CA ILE A 180 -2.39 5.66 16.71
C ILE A 180 -1.29 4.87 15.99
N GLU A 181 -1.61 3.74 15.39
CA GLU A 181 -0.65 2.90 14.70
C GLU A 181 0.03 3.65 13.54
N PHE A 182 -0.72 4.43 12.76
CA PHE A 182 -0.18 5.25 11.68
C PHE A 182 0.77 6.35 12.22
N ILE A 183 0.35 7.05 13.26
CA ILE A 183 1.16 8.09 13.91
C ILE A 183 2.45 7.50 14.48
N MET A 184 2.35 6.38 15.19
CA MET A 184 3.51 5.75 15.83
C MET A 184 4.51 5.18 14.83
N ARG A 185 4.05 4.71 13.68
CA ARG A 185 4.95 4.29 12.59
C ARG A 185 5.73 5.45 12.03
N GLU A 186 5.06 6.54 11.73
CA GLU A 186 5.70 7.76 11.23
C GLU A 186 6.69 8.32 12.27
N ALA A 187 6.31 8.36 13.54
CA ALA A 187 7.20 8.79 14.62
C ALA A 187 8.47 7.92 14.69
N LYS A 188 8.31 6.59 14.63
CA LYS A 188 9.45 5.66 14.60
C LYS A 188 10.34 5.84 13.36
N LEU A 189 9.73 6.11 12.20
CA LEU A 189 10.46 6.39 10.97
C LEU A 189 11.29 7.66 11.12
N LEU A 190 10.68 8.76 11.58
CA LEU A 190 11.35 10.03 11.79
C LEU A 190 12.50 9.91 12.81
N LEU A 191 12.31 9.17 13.91
CA LEU A 191 13.35 8.90 14.89
C LEU A 191 14.55 8.13 14.32
N ARG A 192 14.34 7.28 13.32
CA ARG A 192 15.41 6.47 12.72
C ARG A 192 16.09 7.16 11.53
N SER A 193 15.36 7.96 10.78
CA SER A 193 15.81 8.53 9.49
C SER A 193 16.29 9.97 9.60
N THR A 194 16.08 10.63 10.75
CA THR A 194 16.41 12.05 10.92
C THR A 194 17.11 12.31 12.25
N THR A 195 17.70 13.50 12.37
CA THR A 195 18.35 14.00 13.60
C THR A 195 17.49 14.99 14.38
N ILE A 196 16.22 15.13 14.01
CA ILE A 196 15.29 16.04 14.67
C ILE A 196 14.91 15.55 16.08
N SER A 197 14.63 16.48 16.97
CA SER A 197 14.26 16.20 18.35
C SER A 197 12.87 15.56 18.45
N ILE A 198 12.60 14.90 19.58
CA ILE A 198 11.26 14.33 19.87
C ILE A 198 10.20 15.42 19.85
N THR A 199 10.51 16.62 20.32
CA THR A 199 9.60 17.77 20.30
C THR A 199 9.23 18.15 18.86
N GLU A 200 10.21 18.26 17.97
CA GLU A 200 9.97 18.55 16.56
C GLU A 200 9.19 17.43 15.85
N ILE A 201 9.41 16.17 16.23
CA ILE A 201 8.58 15.05 15.73
C ILE A 201 7.14 15.21 16.19
N SER A 202 6.93 15.52 17.46
CA SER A 202 5.61 15.78 18.04
C SER A 202 4.87 16.89 17.28
N GLU A 203 5.54 18.01 17.04
CA GLU A 203 4.99 19.13 16.27
C GLU A 203 4.65 18.74 14.84
N LYS A 204 5.56 18.04 14.13
CA LYS A 204 5.32 17.55 12.76
C LYS A 204 4.14 16.60 12.65
N LEU A 205 3.92 15.81 13.69
CA LEU A 205 2.79 14.89 13.76
C LEU A 205 1.54 15.52 14.38
N ASN A 206 1.59 16.85 14.67
CA ASN A 206 0.51 17.58 15.33
C ASN A 206 0.04 16.84 16.62
N TYR A 207 0.99 16.36 17.41
CA TYR A 207 0.75 15.66 18.68
C TYR A 207 1.22 16.54 19.82
N PRO A 208 0.29 17.01 20.69
CA PRO A 208 0.64 17.90 21.78
C PRO A 208 1.53 17.24 22.84
#